data_6cd9628d48c54f98e05b25a9cb53ad6f
#
_entry.id   6cd9628d48c54f98e05b25a9cb53ad6f
#
_cell.length_a   1.000
_cell.length_b   1.000
_cell.length_c   1.000
_cell.angle_alpha   90.00
_cell.angle_beta   90.00
_cell.angle_gamma   90.00
#
_symmetry.space_group_name_H-M   'P 1'
#
loop_
_entity.id
_entity.type
_entity.pdbx_description
1 polymer ?
#
loop_
_entity_poly.entity_id
_entity_poly.type
_entity_poly.pdbx_seq_one_letter_code
_entity_poly.pdbx_strand_id
1 'polypeptide(L)'
;MSAALKWNLISIDDYLAGELSSPIKHEYLGGVVYAMAGARNLHNTIKDNTQVSLAIRLRGQRCRAHGSDTKVRVYMPSQIRFYYPDVQVTCDPNPPDDSFQDKPVVIFEVLSRSTRRIDEGEKKDAYLTIPSLRVYVLVEQDSPAVIVFRRTPSGFIREIHEGLDAVLPLSEIDAELPLAEIYEGVQFSPEREEE
;
A
#
# COMPACT_ATOMS: atom_id res chain seq x y z
N MET A 1 -25.02 -3.40 -36.67
CA MET A 1 -25.01 -2.33 -35.65
C MET A 1 -24.66 -2.99 -34.33
N SER A 2 -23.43 -2.80 -33.85
CA SER A 2 -22.95 -3.38 -32.57
C SER A 2 -23.53 -2.54 -31.43
N ALA A 3 -24.34 -3.15 -30.57
CA ALA A 3 -24.81 -2.51 -29.37
C ALA A 3 -23.59 -2.36 -28.43
N ALA A 4 -23.12 -1.13 -28.24
CA ALA A 4 -22.13 -0.83 -27.23
C ALA A 4 -22.71 -1.21 -25.86
N LEU A 5 -22.06 -2.16 -25.16
CA LEU A 5 -22.35 -2.47 -23.77
C LEU A 5 -22.16 -1.17 -22.97
N LYS A 6 -23.25 -0.56 -22.53
CA LYS A 6 -23.20 0.54 -21.56
C LYS A 6 -22.80 -0.07 -20.21
N TRP A 7 -21.54 0.03 -19.85
CA TRP A 7 -21.12 -0.20 -18.47
C TRP A 7 -21.76 0.89 -17.60
N ASN A 8 -22.58 0.50 -16.63
CA ASN A 8 -23.05 1.43 -15.60
C ASN A 8 -21.87 1.73 -14.68
N LEU A 9 -21.08 2.74 -15.05
CA LEU A 9 -19.98 3.19 -14.22
C LEU A 9 -20.55 3.91 -12.99
N ILE A 10 -19.97 3.60 -11.82
CA ILE A 10 -20.32 4.22 -10.55
C ILE A 10 -19.57 5.56 -10.45
N SER A 11 -20.27 6.63 -10.03
CA SER A 11 -19.63 7.90 -9.78
C SER A 11 -18.72 7.83 -8.54
N ILE A 12 -17.77 8.75 -8.43
CA ILE A 12 -16.89 8.84 -7.24
C ILE A 12 -17.72 9.11 -5.98
N ASP A 13 -18.70 10.00 -6.06
CA ASP A 13 -19.54 10.37 -4.92
C ASP A 13 -20.40 9.18 -4.46
N ASP A 14 -21.00 8.43 -5.40
CA ASP A 14 -21.75 7.22 -5.08
C ASP A 14 -20.85 6.13 -4.48
N TYR A 15 -19.63 5.97 -5.00
CA TYR A 15 -18.66 5.04 -4.44
C TYR A 15 -18.27 5.41 -3.00
N LEU A 16 -17.89 6.68 -2.76
CA LEU A 16 -17.48 7.13 -1.43
C LEU A 16 -18.64 7.04 -0.44
N ALA A 17 -19.86 7.41 -0.83
CA ALA A 17 -21.05 7.27 0.00
C ALA A 17 -21.36 5.79 0.30
N GLY A 18 -21.25 4.92 -0.68
CA GLY A 18 -21.45 3.47 -0.53
C GLY A 18 -20.46 2.83 0.42
N GLU A 19 -19.17 3.23 0.35
CA GLU A 19 -18.11 2.71 1.22
C GLU A 19 -18.34 3.03 2.71
N LEU A 20 -18.99 4.15 3.04
CA LEU A 20 -19.28 4.51 4.44
C LEU A 20 -20.25 3.52 5.13
N SER A 21 -21.06 2.81 4.37
CA SER A 21 -22.06 1.87 4.89
C SER A 21 -21.80 0.41 4.48
N SER A 22 -20.80 0.17 3.65
CA SER A 22 -20.49 -1.18 3.17
C SER A 22 -19.84 -2.05 4.26
N PRO A 23 -20.29 -3.30 4.44
CA PRO A 23 -19.66 -4.25 5.37
C PRO A 23 -18.31 -4.79 4.86
N ILE A 24 -17.98 -4.56 3.58
CA ILE A 24 -16.72 -4.97 2.94
C ILE A 24 -16.12 -3.79 2.21
N LYS A 25 -14.79 -3.77 2.11
CA LYS A 25 -14.05 -2.73 1.38
C LYS A 25 -14.06 -3.01 -0.13
N HIS A 26 -14.07 -1.94 -0.90
CA HIS A 26 -13.94 -2.02 -2.36
C HIS A 26 -12.90 -1.04 -2.87
N GLU A 27 -12.09 -1.48 -3.81
CA GLU A 27 -11.26 -0.59 -4.62
C GLU A 27 -12.05 -0.03 -5.80
N TYR A 28 -11.73 1.19 -6.23
CA TYR A 28 -12.40 1.87 -7.33
C TYR A 28 -11.42 2.19 -8.45
N LEU A 29 -11.71 1.72 -9.65
CA LEU A 29 -10.89 1.89 -10.84
C LEU A 29 -11.71 2.53 -11.97
N GLY A 30 -11.78 3.87 -11.96
CA GLY A 30 -12.40 4.63 -13.04
C GLY A 30 -13.88 4.30 -13.28
N GLY A 31 -14.66 4.07 -12.23
CA GLY A 31 -16.09 3.75 -12.31
C GLY A 31 -16.42 2.28 -12.09
N VAL A 32 -15.43 1.40 -12.03
CA VAL A 32 -15.60 -0.02 -11.68
C VAL A 32 -15.19 -0.26 -10.24
N VAL A 33 -15.99 -1.00 -9.50
CA VAL A 33 -15.80 -1.28 -8.07
C VAL A 33 -15.46 -2.76 -7.89
N TYR A 34 -14.38 -3.05 -7.16
CA TYR A 34 -13.86 -4.38 -6.92
C TYR A 34 -13.86 -4.69 -5.43
N ALA A 35 -14.59 -5.71 -5.00
CA ALA A 35 -14.58 -6.16 -3.62
C ALA A 35 -13.20 -6.69 -3.22
N MET A 36 -12.73 -6.28 -2.06
CA MET A 36 -11.48 -6.77 -1.49
C MET A 36 -11.72 -8.09 -0.75
N ALA A 37 -10.86 -9.06 -0.98
CA ALA A 37 -10.83 -10.29 -0.20
C ALA A 37 -10.13 -10.04 1.16
N GLY A 38 -10.51 -10.82 2.17
CA GLY A 38 -9.80 -10.82 3.44
C GLY A 38 -8.38 -11.41 3.30
N ALA A 39 -7.46 -10.94 4.14
CA ALA A 39 -6.08 -11.41 4.18
C ALA A 39 -5.88 -12.55 5.21
N ARG A 40 -4.84 -13.38 5.02
CA ARG A 40 -4.45 -14.41 5.98
C ARG A 40 -3.76 -13.80 7.20
N ASN A 41 -3.73 -14.55 8.31
CA ASN A 41 -3.09 -14.12 9.57
C ASN A 41 -1.64 -13.66 9.36
N LEU A 42 -0.83 -14.41 8.60
CA LEU A 42 0.56 -14.04 8.33
C LEU A 42 0.68 -12.66 7.68
N HIS A 43 -0.13 -12.39 6.64
CA HIS A 43 -0.19 -11.07 6.01
C HIS A 43 -0.54 -9.98 7.02
N ASN A 44 -1.57 -10.20 7.83
CA ASN A 44 -2.01 -9.24 8.84
C ASN A 44 -0.93 -9.00 9.90
N THR A 45 -0.23 -10.05 10.35
CA THR A 45 0.89 -9.91 11.31
C THR A 45 1.97 -8.99 10.75
N ILE A 46 2.44 -9.23 9.53
CA ILE A 46 3.48 -8.40 8.88
C ILE A 46 3.01 -6.95 8.68
N LYS A 47 1.77 -6.78 8.20
CA LYS A 47 1.15 -5.47 8.01
C LYS A 47 1.04 -4.71 9.34
N ASP A 48 0.51 -5.35 10.39
CA ASP A 48 0.28 -4.73 11.69
C ASP A 48 1.62 -4.39 12.37
N ASN A 49 2.63 -5.25 12.31
CA ASN A 49 3.98 -4.97 12.77
C ASN A 49 4.56 -3.74 12.07
N THR A 50 4.46 -3.68 10.74
CA THR A 50 4.92 -2.54 9.94
C THR A 50 4.24 -1.25 10.38
N GLN A 51 2.91 -1.27 10.53
CA GLN A 51 2.14 -0.10 10.95
C GLN A 51 2.51 0.36 12.36
N VAL A 52 2.62 -0.57 13.32
CA VAL A 52 2.94 -0.27 14.72
C VAL A 52 4.36 0.32 14.83
N SER A 53 5.34 -0.30 14.20
CA SER A 53 6.72 0.18 14.19
C SER A 53 6.84 1.61 13.64
N LEU A 54 6.16 1.89 12.53
CA LEU A 54 6.11 3.24 11.96
C LEU A 54 5.37 4.23 12.88
N ALA A 55 4.22 3.83 13.44
CA ALA A 55 3.44 4.69 14.33
C ALA A 55 4.20 5.09 15.60
N ILE A 56 5.01 4.19 16.16
CA ILE A 56 5.88 4.47 17.32
C ILE A 56 6.94 5.51 16.95
N ARG A 57 7.62 5.34 15.82
CA ARG A 57 8.69 6.24 15.36
C ARG A 57 8.18 7.63 14.99
N LEU A 58 7.00 7.69 14.41
CA LEU A 58 6.39 8.95 13.95
C LEU A 58 5.58 9.66 15.03
N ARG A 59 5.53 9.13 16.26
CA ARG A 59 4.80 9.76 17.37
C ARG A 59 5.39 11.14 17.70
N GLY A 60 4.52 12.15 17.70
CA GLY A 60 4.93 13.55 17.96
C GLY A 60 5.58 14.24 16.76
N GLN A 61 5.75 13.54 15.64
CA GLN A 61 6.26 14.12 14.39
C GLN A 61 5.12 14.61 13.49
N ARG A 62 5.49 15.29 12.40
CA ARG A 62 4.54 15.78 11.38
C ARG A 62 3.85 14.64 10.62
N CYS A 63 4.59 13.58 10.33
CA CYS A 63 4.10 12.46 9.53
C CYS A 63 3.34 11.45 10.40
N ARG A 64 2.37 10.76 9.82
CA ARG A 64 1.56 9.72 10.49
C ARG A 64 1.41 8.49 9.61
N ALA A 65 1.49 7.31 10.24
CA ALA A 65 1.16 6.05 9.61
C ALA A 65 -0.35 5.79 9.70
N HIS A 66 -0.94 5.33 8.59
CA HIS A 66 -2.32 4.88 8.48
C HIS A 66 -2.33 3.43 8.00
N GLY A 67 -3.25 2.63 8.53
CA GLY A 67 -3.44 1.25 8.11
C GLY A 67 -4.42 1.11 6.94
N SER A 68 -4.77 -0.12 6.66
CA SER A 68 -5.56 -0.54 5.50
C SER A 68 -7.03 -0.10 5.50
N ASP A 69 -7.47 0.73 6.45
CA ASP A 69 -8.81 1.33 6.45
C ASP A 69 -8.85 2.71 5.79
N THR A 70 -7.70 3.27 5.44
CA THR A 70 -7.60 4.59 4.80
C THR A 70 -7.21 4.43 3.35
N LYS A 71 -8.10 4.85 2.45
CA LYS A 71 -7.85 4.81 0.99
C LYS A 71 -6.76 5.80 0.57
N VAL A 72 -6.12 5.51 -0.54
CA VAL A 72 -5.34 6.47 -1.33
C VAL A 72 -6.09 6.79 -2.62
N ARG A 73 -6.31 8.09 -2.88
CA ARG A 73 -6.83 8.55 -4.17
C ARG A 73 -5.68 8.80 -5.12
N VAL A 74 -5.76 8.18 -6.29
CA VAL A 74 -4.76 8.31 -7.35
C VAL A 74 -5.36 8.98 -8.57
N TYR A 75 -4.78 10.08 -8.99
CA TYR A 75 -5.16 10.80 -10.21
C TYR A 75 -4.37 10.25 -11.39
N MET A 76 -5.04 9.46 -12.24
CA MET A 76 -4.50 8.98 -13.51
C MET A 76 -4.91 9.93 -14.65
N PRO A 77 -4.22 9.94 -15.80
CA PRO A 77 -4.52 10.85 -16.91
C PRO A 77 -5.97 10.81 -17.41
N SER A 78 -6.64 9.64 -17.34
CA SER A 78 -7.99 9.44 -17.85
C SER A 78 -9.02 9.04 -16.80
N GLN A 79 -8.61 8.82 -15.56
CA GLN A 79 -9.50 8.29 -14.51
C GLN A 79 -8.95 8.56 -13.12
N ILE A 80 -9.83 8.50 -12.11
CA ILE A 80 -9.45 8.49 -10.70
C ILE A 80 -9.56 7.06 -10.19
N ARG A 81 -8.62 6.67 -9.32
CA ARG A 81 -8.63 5.38 -8.64
C ARG A 81 -8.57 5.57 -7.13
N PHE A 82 -9.15 4.62 -6.41
CA PHE A 82 -9.02 4.51 -4.96
C PHE A 82 -8.55 3.09 -4.63
N TYR A 83 -7.44 3.01 -3.92
CA TYR A 83 -6.88 1.77 -3.40
C TYR A 83 -6.81 1.82 -1.89
N TYR A 84 -6.75 0.65 -1.26
CA TYR A 84 -6.48 0.50 0.17
C TYR A 84 -5.10 -0.12 0.35
N PRO A 85 -4.04 0.68 0.49
CA PRO A 85 -2.72 0.13 0.78
C PRO A 85 -2.71 -0.50 2.18
N ASP A 86 -1.86 -1.50 2.38
CA ASP A 86 -1.71 -2.14 3.68
C ASP A 86 -1.25 -1.16 4.75
N VAL A 87 -0.23 -0.33 4.44
CA VAL A 87 0.20 0.80 5.28
C VAL A 87 0.58 1.98 4.39
N GLN A 88 0.23 3.18 4.81
CA GLN A 88 0.71 4.41 4.18
C GLN A 88 1.16 5.44 5.22
N VAL A 89 2.09 6.29 4.84
CA VAL A 89 2.53 7.42 5.66
C VAL A 89 2.22 8.72 4.93
N THR A 90 1.54 9.64 5.62
CA THR A 90 1.25 11.00 5.14
C THR A 90 1.86 12.05 6.06
N CYS A 91 2.44 13.12 5.48
CA CYS A 91 2.98 14.27 6.22
C CYS A 91 2.15 15.55 6.01
N ASP A 92 1.20 15.49 5.09
CA ASP A 92 0.24 16.55 4.77
C ASP A 92 -1.13 15.89 4.54
N PRO A 93 -1.83 15.50 5.64
CA PRO A 93 -3.05 14.70 5.54
C PRO A 93 -4.22 15.51 5.00
N ASN A 94 -5.18 14.81 4.39
CA ASN A 94 -6.48 15.36 4.04
C ASN A 94 -7.27 15.78 5.30
N PRO A 95 -8.34 16.59 5.14
CA PRO A 95 -9.26 16.91 6.24
C PRO A 95 -9.74 15.66 6.98
N PRO A 96 -10.01 15.76 8.30
CA PRO A 96 -10.43 14.62 9.13
C PRO A 96 -11.70 13.90 8.66
N ASP A 97 -12.58 14.61 7.96
CA ASP A 97 -13.84 14.08 7.46
C ASP A 97 -13.69 13.30 6.14
N ASP A 98 -12.52 13.39 5.49
CA ASP A 98 -12.21 12.59 4.30
C ASP A 98 -11.90 11.14 4.68
N SER A 99 -12.38 10.17 3.87
CA SER A 99 -12.10 8.75 4.05
C SER A 99 -10.90 8.26 3.22
N PHE A 100 -10.08 9.18 2.70
CA PHE A 100 -8.92 8.90 1.84
C PHE A 100 -7.81 9.92 2.02
N GLN A 101 -6.62 9.60 1.50
CA GLN A 101 -5.47 10.50 1.44
C GLN A 101 -5.06 10.73 -0.02
N ASP A 102 -4.64 11.96 -0.33
CA ASP A 102 -4.15 12.36 -1.65
C ASP A 102 -2.63 12.39 -1.75
N LYS A 103 -1.96 12.53 -0.60
CA LYS A 103 -0.53 12.85 -0.55
C LYS A 103 0.26 11.87 0.32
N PRO A 104 0.19 10.55 0.06
CA PRO A 104 1.08 9.61 0.73
C PRO A 104 2.53 9.92 0.34
N VAL A 105 3.43 9.79 1.32
CA VAL A 105 4.88 9.91 1.12
C VAL A 105 5.53 8.53 1.01
N VAL A 106 5.02 7.56 1.79
CA VAL A 106 5.45 6.16 1.76
C VAL A 106 4.21 5.28 1.69
N ILE A 107 4.26 4.22 0.87
CA ILE A 107 3.24 3.18 0.80
C ILE A 107 3.92 1.82 0.95
N PHE A 108 3.29 0.92 1.73
CA PHE A 108 3.66 -0.48 1.87
C PHE A 108 2.52 -1.37 1.41
N GLU A 109 2.86 -2.42 0.65
CA GLU A 109 1.97 -3.54 0.32
C GLU A 109 2.66 -4.85 0.72
N VAL A 110 1.98 -5.69 1.48
CA VAL A 110 2.47 -7.01 1.87
C VAL A 110 2.07 -8.00 0.78
N LEU A 111 3.04 -8.54 0.08
CA LEU A 111 2.81 -9.39 -1.08
C LEU A 111 2.17 -10.73 -0.68
N SER A 112 1.10 -11.10 -1.36
CA SER A 112 0.52 -12.44 -1.28
C SER A 112 0.57 -13.11 -2.66
N ARG A 113 0.44 -14.44 -2.70
CA ARG A 113 0.40 -15.16 -3.99
C ARG A 113 -0.73 -14.68 -4.90
N SER A 114 -1.84 -14.24 -4.33
CA SER A 114 -3.01 -13.78 -5.09
C SER A 114 -2.92 -12.33 -5.55
N THR A 115 -2.23 -11.46 -4.80
CA THR A 115 -2.15 -10.02 -5.07
C THR A 115 -0.84 -9.58 -5.70
N ARG A 116 0.24 -10.37 -5.60
CA ARG A 116 1.59 -10.03 -6.10
C ARG A 116 1.59 -9.38 -7.48
N ARG A 117 0.89 -10.01 -8.45
CA ARG A 117 0.85 -9.48 -9.82
C ARG A 117 0.21 -8.10 -9.91
N ILE A 118 -0.76 -7.81 -9.04
CA ILE A 118 -1.45 -6.51 -8.99
C ILE A 118 -0.55 -5.48 -8.30
N ASP A 119 0.07 -5.86 -7.17
CA ASP A 119 0.91 -4.98 -6.36
C ASP A 119 2.23 -4.63 -7.06
N GLU A 120 2.86 -5.60 -7.76
CA GLU A 120 4.06 -5.40 -8.58
C GLU A 120 3.77 -4.74 -9.94
N GLY A 121 2.52 -4.72 -10.38
CA GLY A 121 2.09 -4.20 -11.69
C GLY A 121 1.19 -2.98 -11.56
N GLU A 122 -0.11 -3.18 -11.70
CA GLU A 122 -1.11 -2.12 -11.83
C GLU A 122 -1.11 -1.13 -10.67
N LYS A 123 -1.07 -1.59 -9.41
CA LYS A 123 -1.02 -0.72 -8.23
C LYS A 123 0.28 0.07 -8.19
N LYS A 124 1.43 -0.61 -8.39
CA LYS A 124 2.72 0.06 -8.47
C LYS A 124 2.69 1.18 -9.49
N ASP A 125 2.29 0.87 -10.74
CA ASP A 125 2.28 1.86 -11.83
C ASP A 125 1.37 3.04 -11.50
N ALA A 126 0.24 2.81 -10.85
CA ALA A 126 -0.65 3.86 -10.38
C ALA A 126 -0.01 4.69 -9.25
N TYR A 127 0.51 4.04 -8.20
CA TYR A 127 1.11 4.73 -7.06
C TYR A 127 2.33 5.57 -7.46
N LEU A 128 3.18 5.09 -8.35
CA LEU A 128 4.36 5.83 -8.82
C LEU A 128 4.01 7.12 -9.57
N THR A 129 2.75 7.31 -10.01
CA THR A 129 2.28 8.59 -10.59
C THR A 129 2.01 9.66 -9.52
N ILE A 130 1.81 9.29 -8.24
CA ILE A 130 1.48 10.23 -7.17
C ILE A 130 2.67 11.17 -6.94
N PRO A 131 2.51 12.50 -7.09
CA PRO A 131 3.64 13.43 -6.99
C PRO A 131 4.33 13.46 -5.62
N SER A 132 3.56 13.24 -4.54
CA SER A 132 4.06 13.25 -3.16
C SER A 132 4.78 11.95 -2.79
N LEU A 133 4.49 10.83 -3.48
CA LEU A 133 5.08 9.54 -3.14
C LEU A 133 6.58 9.55 -3.36
N ARG A 134 7.32 9.17 -2.33
CA ARG A 134 8.78 9.07 -2.33
C ARG A 134 9.25 7.63 -2.31
N VAL A 135 8.53 6.77 -1.59
CA VAL A 135 8.93 5.37 -1.41
C VAL A 135 7.69 4.47 -1.54
N TYR A 136 7.79 3.45 -2.38
CA TYR A 136 6.85 2.35 -2.47
C TYR A 136 7.56 1.05 -2.08
N VAL A 137 7.05 0.34 -1.09
CA VAL A 137 7.66 -0.85 -0.50
C VAL A 137 6.75 -2.05 -0.69
N LEU A 138 7.31 -3.10 -1.26
CA LEU A 138 6.69 -4.43 -1.34
C LEU A 138 7.36 -5.32 -0.29
N VAL A 139 6.56 -5.85 0.63
CA VAL A 139 7.05 -6.68 1.74
C VAL A 139 6.76 -8.15 1.43
N GLU A 140 7.80 -8.96 1.40
CA GLU A 140 7.68 -10.41 1.16
C GLU A 140 7.05 -11.13 2.35
N GLN A 141 6.26 -12.19 2.11
CA GLN A 141 5.73 -13.04 3.18
C GLN A 141 6.55 -14.32 3.38
N ASP A 142 7.21 -14.79 2.35
CA ASP A 142 7.88 -16.08 2.34
C ASP A 142 9.35 -15.97 2.79
N SER A 143 9.92 -14.77 2.85
CA SER A 143 11.28 -14.47 3.29
C SER A 143 11.39 -13.09 3.95
N PRO A 144 12.38 -12.84 4.82
CA PRO A 144 12.61 -11.52 5.41
C PRO A 144 13.26 -10.58 4.39
N ALA A 145 12.46 -10.08 3.45
CA ALA A 145 12.92 -9.21 2.38
C ALA A 145 11.88 -8.15 2.01
N VAL A 146 12.37 -6.99 1.59
CA VAL A 146 11.55 -5.91 1.04
C VAL A 146 12.13 -5.42 -0.28
N ILE A 147 11.26 -5.16 -1.25
CA ILE A 147 11.57 -4.52 -2.52
C ILE A 147 11.10 -3.07 -2.43
N VAL A 148 12.00 -2.14 -2.66
CA VAL A 148 11.75 -0.71 -2.49
C VAL A 148 11.87 -0.01 -3.83
N PHE A 149 10.88 0.79 -4.17
CA PHE A 149 10.94 1.74 -5.27
C PHE A 149 11.06 3.15 -4.69
N ARG A 150 12.24 3.75 -4.80
CA ARG A 150 12.56 5.06 -4.24
C ARG A 150 12.64 6.12 -5.32
N ARG A 151 11.98 7.26 -5.11
CA ARG A 151 11.98 8.37 -6.06
C ARG A 151 13.31 9.11 -6.05
N THR A 152 13.86 9.31 -7.24
CA THR A 152 15.04 10.13 -7.50
C THR A 152 14.69 11.25 -8.50
N PRO A 153 15.57 12.21 -8.76
CA PRO A 153 15.36 13.21 -9.81
C PRO A 153 15.15 12.62 -11.21
N SER A 154 15.69 11.42 -11.47
CA SER A 154 15.57 10.71 -12.76
C SER A 154 14.44 9.70 -12.83
N GLY A 155 13.61 9.58 -11.79
CA GLY A 155 12.53 8.60 -11.69
C GLY A 155 12.68 7.71 -10.45
N PHE A 156 12.06 6.53 -10.48
CA PHE A 156 12.17 5.58 -9.37
C PHE A 156 13.30 4.58 -9.63
N ILE A 157 14.12 4.33 -8.61
CA ILE A 157 15.10 3.24 -8.58
C ILE A 157 14.58 2.10 -7.72
N ARG A 158 14.99 0.86 -8.05
CA ARG A 158 14.64 -0.34 -7.30
C ARG A 158 15.80 -0.73 -6.39
N GLU A 159 15.50 -0.93 -5.11
CA GLU A 159 16.42 -1.40 -4.07
C GLU A 159 15.86 -2.69 -3.48
N ILE A 160 16.71 -3.54 -2.88
CA ILE A 160 16.30 -4.72 -2.11
C ILE A 160 17.03 -4.70 -0.78
N HIS A 161 16.31 -4.97 0.31
CA HIS A 161 16.87 -5.21 1.64
C HIS A 161 16.44 -6.59 2.08
N GLU A 162 17.40 -7.44 2.49
CA GLU A 162 17.20 -8.85 2.81
C GLU A 162 17.87 -9.20 4.14
N GLY A 163 17.25 -10.14 4.88
CA GLY A 163 17.71 -10.60 6.17
C GLY A 163 17.07 -9.85 7.33
N LEU A 164 16.93 -10.53 8.47
CA LEU A 164 16.34 -9.94 9.68
C LEU A 164 17.23 -8.85 10.31
N ASP A 165 18.51 -8.83 10.01
CA ASP A 165 19.49 -7.83 10.45
C ASP A 165 19.51 -6.58 9.58
N ALA A 166 18.82 -6.62 8.43
CA ALA A 166 18.71 -5.47 7.54
C ALA A 166 17.80 -4.38 8.12
N VAL A 167 18.12 -3.13 7.80
CA VAL A 167 17.34 -1.96 8.17
C VAL A 167 16.92 -1.23 6.89
N LEU A 168 15.63 -0.93 6.77
CA LEU A 168 15.09 -0.10 5.69
C LEU A 168 15.19 1.37 6.09
N PRO A 169 16.08 2.18 5.46
CA PRO A 169 16.12 3.61 5.70
C PRO A 169 14.92 4.31 5.03
N LEU A 170 14.24 5.17 5.77
CA LEU A 170 13.10 5.99 5.35
C LEU A 170 13.39 7.46 5.65
N SER A 171 14.49 7.97 5.10
CA SER A 171 14.97 9.36 5.31
C SER A 171 13.91 10.41 4.91
N GLU A 172 12.98 10.06 4.03
CA GLU A 172 11.89 10.91 3.57
C GLU A 172 10.86 11.24 4.68
N ILE A 173 10.89 10.47 5.76
CA ILE A 173 10.03 10.65 6.93
C ILE A 173 10.83 10.61 8.26
N ASP A 174 12.14 10.83 8.20
CA ASP A 174 13.06 10.81 9.33
C ASP A 174 12.95 9.54 10.19
N ALA A 175 12.87 8.37 9.55
CA ALA A 175 12.71 7.08 10.22
C ALA A 175 13.61 6.01 9.62
N GLU A 176 13.82 4.94 10.39
CA GLU A 176 14.44 3.68 9.97
C GLU A 176 13.55 2.55 10.44
N LEU A 177 13.39 1.51 9.63
CA LEU A 177 12.53 0.37 9.93
C LEU A 177 13.33 -0.93 9.83
N PRO A 178 13.77 -1.51 10.98
CA PRO A 178 14.43 -2.81 10.99
C PRO A 178 13.50 -3.91 10.46
N LEU A 179 13.99 -4.78 9.59
CA LEU A 179 13.21 -5.91 9.09
C LEU A 179 12.83 -6.87 10.21
N ALA A 180 13.66 -7.02 11.25
CA ALA A 180 13.32 -7.80 12.44
C ALA A 180 11.99 -7.36 13.10
N GLU A 181 11.65 -6.08 13.05
CA GLU A 181 10.38 -5.58 13.58
C GLU A 181 9.20 -5.85 12.64
N ILE A 182 9.40 -5.73 11.32
CA ILE A 182 8.39 -6.09 10.31
C ILE A 182 7.98 -7.56 10.46
N TYR A 183 8.97 -8.42 10.72
CA TYR A 183 8.79 -9.86 10.79
C TYR A 183 8.76 -10.42 12.22
N GLU A 184 8.50 -9.59 13.23
CA GLU A 184 8.37 -10.05 14.61
C GLU A 184 7.27 -11.11 14.72
N GLY A 185 7.62 -12.28 15.32
CA GLY A 185 6.71 -13.41 15.47
C GLY A 185 6.44 -14.21 14.19
N VAL A 186 7.03 -13.84 13.05
CA VAL A 186 6.91 -14.57 11.79
C VAL A 186 7.91 -15.75 11.77
N GLN A 187 7.41 -16.93 11.42
CA GLN A 187 8.24 -18.11 11.21
C GLN A 187 8.32 -18.39 9.70
N PHE A 188 9.52 -18.32 9.16
CA PHE A 188 9.77 -18.72 7.78
C PHE A 188 9.98 -20.23 7.72
N SER A 189 9.27 -20.91 6.83
CA SER A 189 9.56 -22.31 6.54
C SER A 189 10.93 -22.39 5.88
N PRO A 190 11.81 -23.33 6.27
CA PRO A 190 13.03 -23.56 5.51
C PRO A 190 12.65 -23.84 4.05
N GLU A 191 13.42 -23.26 3.12
CA GLU A 191 13.26 -23.55 1.69
C GLU A 191 13.18 -25.06 1.52
N ARG A 192 12.12 -25.56 0.86
CA ARG A 192 12.15 -26.93 0.36
C ARG A 192 13.20 -26.92 -0.73
N GLU A 193 14.37 -27.50 -0.44
CA GLU A 193 15.30 -27.89 -1.50
C GLU A 193 14.47 -28.71 -2.49
N GLU A 194 14.24 -28.17 -3.68
CA GLU A 194 13.63 -28.92 -4.77
C GLU A 194 14.64 -30.00 -5.17
N GLU A 195 14.32 -31.28 -4.81
CA GLU A 195 15.00 -32.46 -5.32
C GLU A 195 14.65 -32.69 -6.80
#